data_b81d53df2db73dc5c3fde0c49f6da10a
#
_entry.id   b81d53df2db73dc5c3fde0c49f6da10a
#
_cell.length_a   1.000
_cell.length_b   1.000
_cell.length_c   1.000
_cell.angle_alpha   90.00
_cell.angle_beta   90.00
_cell.angle_gamma   90.00
#
_symmetry.space_group_name_H-M   'P 1'
#
loop_
_entity.id
_entity.type
_entity.pdbx_description
1 polymer ?
#
loop_
_entity_poly.entity_id
_entity_poly.type
_entity_poly.pdbx_seq_one_letter_code
_entity_poly.pdbx_strand_id
1 'polypeptide(L)'
;MKMKTALTIAGSDCSGGAGIQADLKTMTMNGVYAMSAITALTAQNTTGVRAIQEATPDFLRHQIDAIFEDIRPDAVKIGMVASKELICVIADMLRYHNAKNVVVDPVMVATSGSSLMKNDAVQTLIEKLLPIATLVTPNIPEAQVLSGKTIESKEDMLSAAIFIGNTYGCAVLLKGGHSINDANDLLYANGELIWFEGKRINNHNTHGTGCTLSSAIASNLAKGYDLVMSVQRAKDYISDALSAQLDLGQGSGPLMHNFDLQGKYAKEAD
;
A
#
# COMPACT_ATOMS: atom_id res chain seq x y z
N MET A 1 16.38 22.29 -6.06
CA MET A 1 16.21 20.96 -5.43
C MET A 1 15.43 20.09 -6.38
N LYS A 2 15.91 18.89 -6.75
CA LYS A 2 15.17 18.00 -7.67
C LYS A 2 14.05 17.33 -6.84
N MET A 3 12.81 17.45 -7.29
CA MET A 3 11.66 16.80 -6.64
C MET A 3 11.84 15.27 -6.69
N LYS A 4 11.53 14.59 -5.60
CA LYS A 4 11.52 13.14 -5.52
C LYS A 4 10.27 12.57 -6.16
N THR A 5 10.40 11.36 -6.73
CA THR A 5 9.36 10.74 -7.54
C THR A 5 8.96 9.37 -6.99
N ALA A 6 7.69 9.02 -7.05
CA ALA A 6 7.21 7.69 -6.69
C ALA A 6 6.17 7.19 -7.71
N LEU A 7 6.21 5.89 -7.96
CA LEU A 7 5.28 5.20 -8.83
C LEU A 7 4.34 4.32 -7.99
N THR A 8 3.04 4.42 -8.20
CA THR A 8 2.10 3.39 -7.76
C THR A 8 1.71 2.48 -8.92
N ILE A 9 1.72 1.16 -8.69
CA ILE A 9 1.24 0.14 -9.62
C ILE A 9 0.06 -0.56 -8.92
N ALA A 10 -1.16 -0.18 -9.27
CA ALA A 10 -2.36 -0.66 -8.58
C ALA A 10 -3.63 -0.48 -9.42
N GLY A 11 -4.74 -1.01 -8.93
CA GLY A 11 -6.06 -0.73 -9.45
C GLY A 11 -6.53 0.68 -9.14
N SER A 12 -7.45 1.18 -9.99
CA SER A 12 -8.11 2.47 -9.83
C SER A 12 -9.40 2.31 -9.05
N ASP A 13 -9.60 3.11 -8.02
CA ASP A 13 -10.89 3.29 -7.33
C ASP A 13 -11.52 4.60 -7.80
N CYS A 14 -12.57 4.51 -8.64
CA CYS A 14 -13.21 5.69 -9.22
C CYS A 14 -13.90 6.61 -8.19
N SER A 15 -14.17 6.10 -6.97
CA SER A 15 -14.68 6.92 -5.87
C SER A 15 -13.59 7.71 -5.13
N GLY A 16 -12.33 7.38 -5.40
CA GLY A 16 -11.18 8.14 -4.92
C GLY A 16 -10.69 7.77 -3.52
N GLY A 17 -11.26 6.77 -2.86
CA GLY A 17 -10.96 6.42 -1.47
C GLY A 17 -9.77 5.47 -1.31
N ALA A 18 -9.49 4.64 -2.31
CA ALA A 18 -8.41 3.64 -2.29
C ALA A 18 -7.66 3.61 -3.62
N GLY A 19 -6.88 2.54 -3.86
CA GLY A 19 -6.15 2.32 -5.10
C GLY A 19 -5.22 3.48 -5.46
N ILE A 20 -4.97 3.64 -6.77
CA ILE A 20 -4.09 4.71 -7.25
C ILE A 20 -4.52 6.11 -6.81
N GLN A 21 -5.82 6.35 -6.62
CA GLN A 21 -6.31 7.67 -6.20
C GLN A 21 -5.90 8.01 -4.77
N ALA A 22 -6.00 7.08 -3.84
CA ALA A 22 -5.47 7.25 -2.48
C ALA A 22 -3.94 7.39 -2.50
N ASP A 23 -3.27 6.56 -3.33
CA ASP A 23 -1.82 6.57 -3.47
C ASP A 23 -1.30 7.93 -3.98
N LEU A 24 -1.87 8.44 -5.07
CA LEU A 24 -1.49 9.73 -5.67
C LEU A 24 -1.72 10.90 -4.72
N LYS A 25 -2.87 10.92 -4.02
CA LYS A 25 -3.16 11.94 -3.00
C LYS A 25 -2.14 11.88 -1.86
N THR A 26 -1.88 10.68 -1.34
CA THR A 26 -0.93 10.45 -0.25
C THR A 26 0.49 10.87 -0.64
N MET A 27 0.97 10.43 -1.79
CA MET A 27 2.31 10.75 -2.30
C MET A 27 2.47 12.26 -2.51
N THR A 28 1.45 12.93 -3.09
CA THR A 28 1.44 14.37 -3.30
C THR A 28 1.50 15.13 -1.97
N MET A 29 0.68 14.74 -0.99
CA MET A 29 0.68 15.36 0.34
C MET A 29 1.96 15.10 1.12
N ASN A 30 2.68 14.00 0.81
CA ASN A 30 4.01 13.73 1.34
C ASN A 30 5.14 14.42 0.55
N GLY A 31 4.83 15.33 -0.38
CA GLY A 31 5.80 16.15 -1.11
C GLY A 31 6.60 15.40 -2.19
N VAL A 32 6.01 14.35 -2.78
CA VAL A 32 6.62 13.53 -3.83
C VAL A 32 5.82 13.67 -5.13
N TYR A 33 6.49 13.77 -6.27
CA TYR A 33 5.82 13.70 -7.57
C TYR A 33 5.32 12.27 -7.80
N ALA A 34 4.00 12.13 -7.89
CA ALA A 34 3.34 10.85 -7.94
C ALA A 34 2.98 10.45 -9.38
N MET A 35 3.31 9.22 -9.75
CA MET A 35 2.99 8.60 -11.04
C MET A 35 2.20 7.32 -10.82
N SER A 36 1.46 6.86 -11.84
CA SER A 36 0.68 5.63 -11.73
C SER A 36 0.75 4.76 -12.99
N ALA A 37 0.88 3.44 -12.79
CA ALA A 37 0.60 2.41 -13.78
C ALA A 37 -0.62 1.61 -13.31
N ILE A 38 -1.68 1.57 -14.13
CA ILE A 38 -3.00 1.07 -13.73
C ILE A 38 -3.11 -0.41 -14.08
N THR A 39 -3.37 -1.24 -13.06
CA THR A 39 -3.58 -2.69 -13.23
C THR A 39 -5.03 -3.03 -13.57
N ALA A 40 -5.99 -2.27 -13.07
CA ALA A 40 -7.41 -2.44 -13.34
C ALA A 40 -8.18 -1.15 -13.12
N LEU A 41 -9.26 -0.97 -13.84
CA LEU A 41 -10.29 0.02 -13.56
C LEU A 41 -11.40 -0.64 -12.73
N THR A 42 -11.92 0.04 -11.71
CA THR A 42 -13.09 -0.44 -10.97
C THR A 42 -14.25 0.53 -11.09
N ALA A 43 -15.46 0.00 -11.22
CA ALA A 43 -16.69 0.73 -10.94
C ALA A 43 -17.04 0.49 -9.46
N GLN A 44 -16.57 1.37 -8.60
CA GLN A 44 -16.58 1.21 -7.14
C GLN A 44 -17.08 2.47 -6.46
N ASN A 45 -17.67 2.30 -5.28
CA ASN A 45 -18.00 3.37 -4.35
C ASN A 45 -17.85 2.87 -2.88
N THR A 46 -18.22 3.67 -1.91
CA THR A 46 -18.09 3.34 -0.48
C THR A 46 -18.90 2.11 -0.05
N THR A 47 -19.87 1.68 -0.85
CA THR A 47 -20.73 0.52 -0.53
C THR A 47 -20.27 -0.79 -1.21
N GLY A 48 -19.31 -0.73 -2.16
CA GLY A 48 -18.74 -1.92 -2.79
C GLY A 48 -18.28 -1.74 -4.23
N VAL A 49 -17.77 -2.84 -4.80
CA VAL A 49 -17.27 -2.95 -6.17
C VAL A 49 -18.36 -3.56 -7.05
N ARG A 50 -18.74 -2.87 -8.14
CA ARG A 50 -19.77 -3.31 -9.10
C ARG A 50 -19.18 -4.00 -10.32
N ALA A 51 -18.02 -3.55 -10.79
CA ALA A 51 -17.34 -4.12 -11.96
C ALA A 51 -15.83 -3.86 -11.89
N ILE A 52 -15.06 -4.74 -12.50
CA ILE A 52 -13.60 -4.64 -12.63
C ILE A 52 -13.23 -4.90 -14.09
N GLN A 53 -12.38 -4.04 -14.66
CA GLN A 53 -11.77 -4.24 -15.97
C GLN A 53 -10.25 -4.19 -15.81
N GLU A 54 -9.59 -5.32 -15.97
CA GLU A 54 -8.13 -5.42 -15.90
C GLU A 54 -7.47 -4.80 -17.14
N ALA A 55 -6.29 -4.22 -16.94
CA ALA A 55 -5.39 -3.89 -18.03
C ALA A 55 -4.84 -5.17 -18.65
N THR A 56 -4.51 -5.15 -19.94
CA THR A 56 -3.77 -6.27 -20.53
C THR A 56 -2.31 -6.27 -20.03
N PRO A 57 -1.67 -7.45 -19.91
CA PRO A 57 -0.26 -7.55 -19.51
C PRO A 57 0.67 -6.68 -20.37
N ASP A 58 0.43 -6.65 -21.68
CA ASP A 58 1.20 -5.88 -22.64
C ASP A 58 1.03 -4.36 -22.40
N PHE A 59 -0.20 -3.90 -22.17
CA PHE A 59 -0.45 -2.49 -21.88
C PHE A 59 0.16 -2.04 -20.54
N LEU A 60 0.11 -2.91 -19.51
CA LEU A 60 0.77 -2.62 -18.23
C LEU A 60 2.29 -2.51 -18.39
N ARG A 61 2.90 -3.38 -19.20
CA ARG A 61 4.32 -3.27 -19.57
C ARG A 61 4.64 -1.91 -20.16
N HIS A 62 3.88 -1.47 -21.16
CA HIS A 62 4.08 -0.17 -21.79
C HIS A 62 3.94 1.02 -20.83
N GLN A 63 3.00 0.96 -19.88
CA GLN A 63 2.87 2.00 -18.84
C GLN A 63 4.13 2.08 -17.97
N ILE A 64 4.66 0.93 -17.53
CA ILE A 64 5.85 0.87 -16.68
C ILE A 64 7.08 1.35 -17.46
N ASP A 65 7.29 0.88 -18.69
CA ASP A 65 8.41 1.30 -19.55
C ASP A 65 8.40 2.82 -19.78
N ALA A 66 7.26 3.37 -20.19
CA ALA A 66 7.13 4.80 -20.46
C ALA A 66 7.53 5.67 -19.24
N ILE A 67 7.21 5.20 -18.03
CA ILE A 67 7.58 5.91 -16.79
C ILE A 67 9.07 5.78 -16.50
N PHE A 68 9.62 4.56 -16.55
CA PHE A 68 11.02 4.33 -16.18
C PHE A 68 12.01 4.91 -17.20
N GLU A 69 11.62 5.02 -18.47
CA GLU A 69 12.44 5.59 -19.56
C GLU A 69 12.57 7.12 -19.47
N ASP A 70 11.58 7.81 -18.90
CA ASP A 70 11.55 9.29 -18.83
C ASP A 70 11.67 9.81 -17.38
N ILE A 71 10.68 9.53 -16.54
CA ILE A 71 10.67 9.99 -15.13
C ILE A 71 10.89 8.80 -14.21
N ARG A 72 12.16 8.40 -14.06
CA ARG A 72 12.53 7.24 -13.25
C ARG A 72 12.09 7.42 -11.79
N PRO A 73 11.30 6.49 -11.22
CA PRO A 73 10.85 6.58 -9.82
C PRO A 73 11.99 6.34 -8.82
N ASP A 74 12.03 7.13 -7.74
CA ASP A 74 12.91 6.89 -6.58
C ASP A 74 12.36 5.79 -5.66
N ALA A 75 11.04 5.52 -5.70
CA ALA A 75 10.36 4.42 -5.00
C ALA A 75 9.15 3.92 -5.80
N VAL A 76 8.78 2.66 -5.56
CA VAL A 76 7.60 2.02 -6.17
C VAL A 76 6.71 1.45 -5.08
N LYS A 77 5.40 1.72 -5.14
CA LYS A 77 4.39 1.03 -4.34
C LYS A 77 3.57 0.12 -5.24
N ILE A 78 3.38 -1.12 -4.82
CA ILE A 78 2.49 -2.08 -5.49
C ILE A 78 1.28 -2.29 -4.58
N GLY A 79 0.08 -2.08 -5.13
CA GLY A 79 -1.18 -2.34 -4.43
C GLY A 79 -1.93 -3.52 -5.03
N MET A 80 -3.24 -3.36 -5.27
CA MET A 80 -4.07 -4.41 -5.82
C MET A 80 -3.63 -4.84 -7.23
N VAL A 81 -3.29 -6.13 -7.37
CA VAL A 81 -3.02 -6.81 -8.64
C VAL A 81 -3.76 -8.14 -8.63
N ALA A 82 -4.76 -8.31 -9.49
CA ALA A 82 -5.70 -9.43 -9.40
C ALA A 82 -5.20 -10.72 -10.06
N SER A 83 -4.42 -10.64 -11.15
CA SER A 83 -4.02 -11.78 -11.97
C SER A 83 -2.51 -12.07 -11.91
N LYS A 84 -2.17 -13.35 -12.05
CA LYS A 84 -0.77 -13.82 -12.08
C LYS A 84 0.01 -13.22 -13.25
N GLU A 85 -0.66 -13.04 -14.39
CA GLU A 85 -0.05 -12.49 -15.60
C GLU A 85 0.45 -11.07 -15.36
N LEU A 86 -0.35 -10.22 -14.70
CA LEU A 86 0.04 -8.86 -14.35
C LEU A 86 1.15 -8.84 -13.29
N ILE A 87 1.10 -9.75 -12.31
CA ILE A 87 2.16 -9.90 -11.30
C ILE A 87 3.49 -10.27 -11.96
N CYS A 88 3.50 -11.21 -12.91
CA CYS A 88 4.70 -11.57 -13.66
C CYS A 88 5.27 -10.35 -14.41
N VAL A 89 4.43 -9.62 -15.13
CA VAL A 89 4.86 -8.40 -15.84
C VAL A 89 5.48 -7.39 -14.89
N ILE A 90 4.82 -7.09 -13.77
CA ILE A 90 5.34 -6.15 -12.76
C ILE A 90 6.72 -6.61 -12.27
N ALA A 91 6.84 -7.86 -11.86
CA ALA A 91 8.09 -8.40 -11.32
C ALA A 91 9.24 -8.34 -12.36
N ASP A 92 8.95 -8.71 -13.61
CA ASP A 92 9.92 -8.70 -14.70
C ASP A 92 10.37 -7.28 -15.03
N MET A 93 9.42 -6.33 -15.11
CA MET A 93 9.73 -4.93 -15.41
C MET A 93 10.51 -4.25 -14.28
N LEU A 94 10.15 -4.49 -13.02
CA LEU A 94 10.89 -3.93 -11.89
C LEU A 94 12.32 -4.47 -11.80
N ARG A 95 12.54 -5.76 -12.13
CA ARG A 95 13.90 -6.33 -12.25
C ARG A 95 14.66 -5.71 -13.43
N TYR A 96 14.05 -5.65 -14.62
CA TYR A 96 14.65 -5.10 -15.83
C TYR A 96 15.13 -3.66 -15.61
N HIS A 97 14.29 -2.84 -15.00
CA HIS A 97 14.60 -1.45 -14.69
C HIS A 97 15.44 -1.25 -13.42
N ASN A 98 15.82 -2.31 -12.70
CA ASN A 98 16.49 -2.22 -11.40
C ASN A 98 15.79 -1.24 -10.44
N ALA A 99 14.47 -1.41 -10.27
CA ALA A 99 13.67 -0.59 -9.38
C ALA A 99 14.16 -0.68 -7.93
N LYS A 100 14.08 0.43 -7.21
CA LYS A 100 14.51 0.53 -5.81
C LYS A 100 13.33 0.91 -4.93
N ASN A 101 13.48 0.67 -3.62
CA ASN A 101 12.49 1.05 -2.62
C ASN A 101 11.08 0.53 -2.98
N VAL A 102 10.98 -0.77 -3.26
CA VAL A 102 9.74 -1.43 -3.66
C VAL A 102 8.94 -1.80 -2.41
N VAL A 103 7.78 -1.16 -2.24
CA VAL A 103 6.83 -1.45 -1.15
C VAL A 103 5.65 -2.22 -1.72
N VAL A 104 5.42 -3.44 -1.23
CA VAL A 104 4.32 -4.31 -1.65
C VAL A 104 3.24 -4.35 -0.57
N ASP A 105 2.06 -3.83 -0.89
CA ASP A 105 0.85 -4.03 -0.08
C ASP A 105 0.09 -5.23 -0.67
N PRO A 106 0.11 -6.41 -0.01
CA PRO A 106 -0.36 -7.66 -0.61
C PRO A 106 -1.89 -7.77 -0.50
N VAL A 107 -2.60 -6.85 -1.12
CA VAL A 107 -4.06 -6.72 -1.02
C VAL A 107 -4.76 -7.95 -1.58
N MET A 108 -5.25 -8.83 -0.69
CA MET A 108 -5.94 -10.08 -1.06
C MET A 108 -7.46 -9.95 -1.01
N VAL A 109 -7.97 -9.08 -0.12
CA VAL A 109 -9.40 -8.89 0.13
C VAL A 109 -9.71 -7.40 0.19
N ALA A 110 -10.81 -6.98 -0.45
CA ALA A 110 -11.30 -5.61 -0.34
C ALA A 110 -11.83 -5.31 1.07
N THR A 111 -11.89 -4.03 1.46
CA THR A 111 -12.54 -3.59 2.72
C THR A 111 -14.00 -4.05 2.81
N SER A 112 -14.67 -4.23 1.66
CA SER A 112 -16.03 -4.78 1.56
C SER A 112 -16.11 -6.30 1.78
N GLY A 113 -14.99 -7.02 1.97
CA GLY A 113 -14.92 -8.47 2.11
C GLY A 113 -14.85 -9.25 0.80
N SER A 114 -14.85 -8.59 -0.36
CA SER A 114 -14.73 -9.27 -1.65
C SER A 114 -13.29 -9.75 -1.89
N SER A 115 -13.10 -11.01 -2.31
CA SER A 115 -11.79 -11.52 -2.73
C SER A 115 -11.32 -10.74 -3.97
N LEU A 116 -10.12 -10.19 -3.91
CA LEU A 116 -9.50 -9.41 -4.98
C LEU A 116 -8.40 -10.19 -5.73
N MET A 117 -7.95 -11.30 -5.17
CA MET A 117 -6.85 -12.09 -5.71
C MET A 117 -7.23 -13.57 -5.79
N LYS A 118 -6.90 -14.22 -6.89
CA LYS A 118 -7.05 -15.67 -7.07
C LYS A 118 -5.89 -16.41 -6.39
N ASN A 119 -6.08 -17.69 -6.04
CA ASN A 119 -5.05 -18.48 -5.35
C ASN A 119 -3.73 -18.60 -6.13
N ASP A 120 -3.79 -18.71 -7.45
CA ASP A 120 -2.61 -18.76 -8.33
C ASP A 120 -1.87 -17.41 -8.40
N ALA A 121 -2.59 -16.30 -8.25
CA ALA A 121 -2.00 -14.97 -8.15
C ALA A 121 -1.29 -14.76 -6.80
N VAL A 122 -1.83 -15.29 -5.69
CA VAL A 122 -1.16 -15.25 -4.37
C VAL A 122 0.19 -15.98 -4.43
N GLN A 123 0.21 -17.19 -5.00
CA GLN A 123 1.45 -17.96 -5.15
C GLN A 123 2.46 -17.21 -6.03
N THR A 124 1.99 -16.60 -7.13
CA THR A 124 2.86 -15.82 -8.02
C THR A 124 3.40 -14.55 -7.34
N LEU A 125 2.60 -13.88 -6.51
CA LEU A 125 3.07 -12.75 -5.69
C LEU A 125 4.19 -13.18 -4.76
N ILE A 126 4.02 -14.29 -4.06
CA ILE A 126 5.04 -14.87 -3.17
C ILE A 126 6.33 -15.17 -3.91
N GLU A 127 6.25 -15.83 -5.07
CA GLU A 127 7.42 -16.30 -5.82
C GLU A 127 8.13 -15.19 -6.61
N LYS A 128 7.41 -14.18 -7.07
CA LYS A 128 7.93 -13.19 -8.04
C LYS A 128 8.12 -11.80 -7.46
N LEU A 129 7.20 -11.32 -6.61
CA LEU A 129 7.22 -9.96 -6.09
C LEU A 129 7.91 -9.86 -4.72
N LEU A 130 7.62 -10.77 -3.77
CA LEU A 130 8.22 -10.67 -2.44
C LEU A 130 9.75 -10.70 -2.47
N PRO A 131 10.43 -11.52 -3.30
CA PRO A 131 11.90 -11.54 -3.36
C PRO A 131 12.55 -10.25 -3.89
N ILE A 132 11.79 -9.34 -4.47
CA ILE A 132 12.29 -8.04 -4.94
C ILE A 132 11.74 -6.86 -4.12
N ALA A 133 10.92 -7.15 -3.13
CA ALA A 133 10.37 -6.13 -2.24
C ALA A 133 11.43 -5.64 -1.25
N THR A 134 11.48 -4.34 -1.04
CA THR A 134 12.17 -3.74 0.11
C THR A 134 11.37 -3.98 1.38
N LEU A 135 10.03 -3.86 1.27
CA LEU A 135 9.09 -4.02 2.36
C LEU A 135 7.79 -4.63 1.85
N VAL A 136 7.23 -5.57 2.60
CA VAL A 136 5.85 -6.04 2.44
C VAL A 136 5.02 -5.58 3.65
N THR A 137 3.76 -5.17 3.42
CA THR A 137 2.90 -4.58 4.47
C THR A 137 1.62 -5.38 4.71
N PRO A 138 1.68 -6.68 5.10
CA PRO A 138 0.49 -7.48 5.31
C PRO A 138 -0.29 -7.07 6.57
N ASN A 139 -1.62 -7.16 6.51
CA ASN A 139 -2.45 -7.24 7.70
C ASN A 139 -2.41 -8.66 8.29
N ILE A 140 -3.07 -8.89 9.45
CA ILE A 140 -3.06 -10.21 10.11
C ILE A 140 -3.60 -11.33 9.19
N PRO A 141 -4.77 -11.22 8.53
CA PRO A 141 -5.22 -12.23 7.58
C PRO A 141 -4.24 -12.51 6.43
N GLU A 142 -3.67 -11.47 5.85
CA GLU A 142 -2.65 -11.59 4.78
C GLU A 142 -1.37 -12.25 5.30
N ALA A 143 -0.92 -11.89 6.50
CA ALA A 143 0.25 -12.51 7.13
C ALA A 143 0.02 -14.00 7.45
N GLN A 144 -1.20 -14.39 7.82
CA GLN A 144 -1.56 -15.81 7.99
C GLN A 144 -1.43 -16.57 6.67
N VAL A 145 -1.90 -16.00 5.56
CA VAL A 145 -1.74 -16.60 4.22
C VAL A 145 -0.27 -16.72 3.84
N LEU A 146 0.52 -15.65 4.04
CA LEU A 146 1.94 -15.61 3.67
C LEU A 146 2.81 -16.52 4.54
N SER A 147 2.46 -16.70 5.81
CA SER A 147 3.24 -17.52 6.75
C SER A 147 2.76 -18.97 6.87
N GLY A 148 1.52 -19.24 6.48
CA GLY A 148 0.86 -20.51 6.76
C GLY A 148 0.57 -20.74 8.25
N LYS A 149 0.61 -19.68 9.09
CA LYS A 149 0.45 -19.75 10.54
C LYS A 149 -0.83 -19.03 10.98
N THR A 150 -1.46 -19.51 12.03
CA THR A 150 -2.52 -18.77 12.73
C THR A 150 -1.90 -17.68 13.59
N ILE A 151 -2.51 -16.50 13.65
CA ILE A 151 -2.03 -15.35 14.42
C ILE A 151 -3.15 -14.89 15.35
N GLU A 152 -3.00 -15.19 16.64
CA GLU A 152 -3.98 -14.85 17.70
C GLU A 152 -3.34 -14.05 18.85
N SER A 153 -2.02 -13.95 18.87
CA SER A 153 -1.24 -13.29 19.92
C SER A 153 -0.12 -12.40 19.35
N LYS A 154 0.50 -11.59 20.19
CA LYS A 154 1.71 -10.83 19.82
C LYS A 154 2.88 -11.76 19.49
N GLU A 155 3.01 -12.87 20.19
CA GLU A 155 4.01 -13.90 19.95
C GLU A 155 3.85 -14.55 18.57
N ASP A 156 2.61 -14.78 18.13
CA ASP A 156 2.32 -15.27 16.79
C ASP A 156 2.68 -14.23 15.73
N MET A 157 2.40 -12.94 15.99
CA MET A 157 2.82 -11.85 15.08
C MET A 157 4.35 -11.82 14.90
N LEU A 158 5.13 -11.95 16.00
CA LEU A 158 6.59 -12.05 15.96
C LEU A 158 7.03 -13.23 15.11
N SER A 159 6.48 -14.41 15.38
CA SER A 159 6.80 -15.65 14.65
C SER A 159 6.47 -15.56 13.16
N ALA A 160 5.33 -14.97 12.81
CA ALA A 160 4.91 -14.82 11.42
C ALA A 160 5.79 -13.79 10.68
N ALA A 161 6.08 -12.63 11.29
CA ALA A 161 6.92 -11.60 10.68
C ALA A 161 8.34 -12.11 10.40
N ILE A 162 8.96 -12.81 11.36
CA ILE A 162 10.27 -13.45 11.20
C ILE A 162 10.23 -14.49 10.07
N PHE A 163 9.19 -15.36 10.05
CA PHE A 163 9.06 -16.38 9.02
C PHE A 163 8.96 -15.76 7.62
N ILE A 164 8.08 -14.78 7.43
CA ILE A 164 7.88 -14.11 6.14
C ILE A 164 9.18 -13.43 5.69
N GLY A 165 9.80 -12.65 6.57
CA GLY A 165 11.01 -11.90 6.24
C GLY A 165 12.19 -12.80 5.87
N ASN A 166 12.44 -13.87 6.64
CA ASN A 166 13.51 -14.80 6.38
C ASN A 166 13.25 -15.67 5.14
N THR A 167 12.01 -16.08 4.92
CA THR A 167 11.64 -16.94 3.79
C THR A 167 11.71 -16.19 2.46
N TYR A 168 11.25 -14.95 2.44
CA TYR A 168 11.14 -14.18 1.19
C TYR A 168 12.24 -13.14 0.99
N GLY A 169 13.08 -12.91 2.01
CA GLY A 169 14.23 -12.01 1.91
C GLY A 169 13.87 -10.51 1.89
N CYS A 170 12.75 -10.11 2.47
CA CYS A 170 12.28 -8.73 2.52
C CYS A 170 11.96 -8.28 3.95
N ALA A 171 11.95 -6.97 4.20
CA ALA A 171 11.38 -6.46 5.45
C ALA A 171 9.85 -6.66 5.49
N VAL A 172 9.28 -6.77 6.69
CA VAL A 172 7.84 -7.03 6.90
C VAL A 172 7.30 -6.02 7.90
N LEU A 173 6.30 -5.25 7.49
CA LEU A 173 5.47 -4.48 8.42
C LEU A 173 4.13 -5.21 8.59
N LEU A 174 4.03 -6.03 9.64
CA LEU A 174 2.80 -6.73 9.98
C LEU A 174 1.87 -5.76 10.70
N LYS A 175 0.77 -5.40 10.02
CA LYS A 175 -0.22 -4.43 10.53
C LYS A 175 -1.11 -5.07 11.59
N GLY A 176 -1.20 -4.45 12.76
CA GLY A 176 -2.15 -4.81 13.82
C GLY A 176 -3.56 -4.27 13.53
N GLY A 177 -4.37 -4.18 14.56
CA GLY A 177 -5.66 -3.47 14.49
C GLY A 177 -6.89 -4.32 14.14
N HIS A 178 -6.74 -5.57 13.73
CA HIS A 178 -7.88 -6.41 13.34
C HIS A 178 -8.47 -7.29 14.47
N SER A 179 -7.74 -7.54 15.56
CA SER A 179 -8.24 -8.48 16.58
C SER A 179 -7.71 -8.30 18.00
N ILE A 180 -6.64 -7.59 18.21
CA ILE A 180 -6.01 -7.45 19.53
C ILE A 180 -5.99 -5.97 19.89
N ASN A 181 -6.96 -5.48 20.57
CA ASN A 181 -7.20 -4.18 21.24
C ASN A 181 -6.37 -2.93 20.88
N ASP A 182 -5.26 -3.03 20.14
CA ASP A 182 -4.33 -1.95 19.82
C ASP A 182 -4.05 -1.86 18.31
N ALA A 183 -3.83 -0.66 17.79
CA ALA A 183 -3.39 -0.40 16.42
C ALA A 183 -1.85 -0.49 16.28
N ASN A 184 -1.23 -1.41 17.02
CA ASN A 184 0.23 -1.58 17.02
C ASN A 184 0.67 -2.40 15.81
N ASP A 185 1.68 -1.92 15.09
CA ASP A 185 2.29 -2.62 13.96
C ASP A 185 3.69 -3.11 14.32
N LEU A 186 4.07 -4.24 13.76
CA LEU A 186 5.37 -4.87 13.98
C LEU A 186 6.21 -4.83 12.71
N LEU A 187 7.36 -4.16 12.77
CA LEU A 187 8.37 -4.21 11.71
C LEU A 187 9.42 -5.30 12.04
N TYR A 188 9.65 -6.19 11.11
CA TYR A 188 10.82 -7.06 11.07
C TYR A 188 11.72 -6.64 9.92
N ALA A 189 12.95 -6.24 10.23
CA ALA A 189 13.93 -5.81 9.25
C ALA A 189 15.35 -6.11 9.72
N ASN A 190 16.22 -6.67 8.88
CA ASN A 190 17.62 -6.97 9.18
C ASN A 190 17.84 -7.79 10.46
N GLY A 191 16.91 -8.68 10.81
CA GLY A 191 16.96 -9.48 12.02
C GLY A 191 16.45 -8.80 13.29
N GLU A 192 16.03 -7.54 13.21
CA GLU A 192 15.49 -6.76 14.31
C GLU A 192 13.97 -6.69 14.26
N LEU A 193 13.35 -6.61 15.44
CA LEU A 193 11.90 -6.49 15.64
C LEU A 193 11.62 -5.15 16.32
N ILE A 194 10.79 -4.32 15.70
CA ILE A 194 10.45 -2.98 16.20
C ILE A 194 8.93 -2.85 16.23
N TRP A 195 8.37 -2.54 17.40
CA TRP A 195 6.96 -2.21 17.54
C TRP A 195 6.72 -0.72 17.33
N PHE A 196 5.73 -0.41 16.53
CA PHE A 196 5.18 0.93 16.39
C PHE A 196 3.85 0.98 17.11
N GLU A 197 3.80 1.70 18.21
CA GLU A 197 2.56 1.89 18.94
C GLU A 197 1.59 2.77 18.14
N GLY A 198 0.30 2.43 18.23
CA GLY A 198 -0.77 3.17 17.58
C GLY A 198 -2.00 3.20 18.48
N LYS A 199 -2.59 4.37 18.65
CA LYS A 199 -3.92 4.48 19.29
C LYS A 199 -4.99 4.20 18.25
N ARG A 200 -5.96 3.37 18.60
CA ARG A 200 -7.13 3.16 17.76
C ARG A 200 -7.95 4.45 17.68
N ILE A 201 -8.03 5.03 16.50
CA ILE A 201 -8.87 6.20 16.23
C ILE A 201 -10.27 5.68 15.94
N ASN A 202 -11.26 6.21 16.67
CA ASN A 202 -12.65 5.88 16.44
C ASN A 202 -13.17 6.60 15.19
N ASN A 203 -12.99 5.96 14.04
CA ASN A 203 -13.47 6.41 12.76
C ASN A 203 -13.97 5.19 11.98
N HIS A 204 -15.22 5.21 11.50
CA HIS A 204 -15.77 4.13 10.67
C HIS A 204 -15.34 4.26 9.19
N ASN A 205 -14.84 5.43 8.79
CA ASN A 205 -14.35 5.72 7.45
C ASN A 205 -12.88 5.28 7.34
N THR A 206 -12.66 4.02 7.01
CA THR A 206 -11.34 3.39 6.97
C THR A 206 -10.95 2.90 5.57
N HIS A 207 -11.75 3.27 4.54
CA HIS A 207 -11.49 2.85 3.17
C HIS A 207 -10.18 3.47 2.65
N GLY A 208 -9.25 2.61 2.21
CA GLY A 208 -7.96 3.02 1.69
C GLY A 208 -6.85 3.21 2.74
N THR A 209 -7.05 2.85 4.01
CA THR A 209 -6.00 2.95 5.05
C THR A 209 -4.73 2.19 4.68
N GLY A 210 -4.83 0.96 4.16
CA GLY A 210 -3.66 0.17 3.71
C GLY A 210 -2.92 0.85 2.56
N CYS A 211 -3.66 1.30 1.54
CA CYS A 211 -3.10 2.05 0.42
C CYS A 211 -2.38 3.33 0.88
N THR A 212 -3.01 4.08 1.78
CA THR A 212 -2.43 5.33 2.34
C THR A 212 -1.14 5.04 3.11
N LEU A 213 -1.13 4.04 4.00
CA LEU A 213 0.06 3.68 4.78
C LEU A 213 1.22 3.28 3.87
N SER A 214 0.99 2.33 2.95
CA SER A 214 2.05 1.82 2.06
C SER A 214 2.58 2.90 1.11
N SER A 215 1.73 3.82 0.63
CA SER A 215 2.12 4.95 -0.22
C SER A 215 2.89 6.03 0.54
N ALA A 216 2.53 6.31 1.80
CA ALA A 216 3.29 7.21 2.66
C ALA A 216 4.67 6.63 2.98
N ILE A 217 4.79 5.32 3.23
CA ILE A 217 6.09 4.65 3.41
C ILE A 217 6.94 4.81 2.14
N ALA A 218 6.39 4.47 0.96
CA ALA A 218 7.09 4.61 -0.32
C ALA A 218 7.55 6.06 -0.57
N SER A 219 6.72 7.05 -0.23
CA SER A 219 7.06 8.47 -0.32
C SER A 219 8.25 8.86 0.56
N ASN A 220 8.30 8.33 1.79
CA ASN A 220 9.39 8.63 2.72
C ASN A 220 10.69 7.93 2.29
N LEU A 221 10.63 6.68 1.80
CA LEU A 221 11.78 6.00 1.20
C LEU A 221 12.30 6.75 -0.04
N ALA A 222 11.42 7.26 -0.91
CA ALA A 222 11.80 8.08 -2.06
C ALA A 222 12.57 9.34 -1.65
N LYS A 223 12.21 9.95 -0.51
CA LYS A 223 12.90 11.10 0.06
C LYS A 223 14.24 10.76 0.72
N GLY A 224 14.58 9.48 0.87
CA GLY A 224 15.83 9.00 1.45
C GLY A 224 15.82 8.79 2.97
N TYR A 225 14.65 8.78 3.60
CA TYR A 225 14.54 8.32 4.99
C TYR A 225 14.83 6.82 5.07
N ASP A 226 15.41 6.37 6.18
CA ASP A 226 15.53 4.94 6.47
C ASP A 226 14.16 4.28 6.66
N LEU A 227 14.15 2.96 6.72
CA LEU A 227 12.90 2.21 6.77
C LEU A 227 12.10 2.47 8.05
N VAL A 228 12.76 2.53 9.20
CA VAL A 228 12.12 2.77 10.51
C VAL A 228 11.47 4.15 10.54
N MET A 229 12.20 5.18 10.15
CA MET A 229 11.67 6.54 10.05
C MET A 229 10.56 6.65 9.00
N SER A 230 10.68 5.94 7.87
CA SER A 230 9.64 5.92 6.83
C SER A 230 8.32 5.33 7.33
N VAL A 231 8.39 4.25 8.12
CA VAL A 231 7.22 3.64 8.76
C VAL A 231 6.62 4.58 9.81
N GLN A 232 7.44 5.15 10.71
CA GLN A 232 6.95 6.06 11.75
C GLN A 232 6.19 7.25 11.14
N ARG A 233 6.82 7.95 10.18
CA ARG A 233 6.19 9.09 9.50
C ARG A 233 4.90 8.73 8.76
N ALA A 234 4.82 7.53 8.20
CA ALA A 234 3.62 7.05 7.54
C ALA A 234 2.49 6.75 8.54
N LYS A 235 2.83 6.22 9.73
CA LYS A 235 1.87 6.02 10.82
C LYS A 235 1.34 7.34 11.37
N ASP A 236 2.20 8.33 11.52
CA ASP A 236 1.78 9.67 11.95
C ASP A 236 0.80 10.26 10.93
N TYR A 237 1.18 10.26 9.65
CA TYR A 237 0.33 10.78 8.56
C TYR A 237 -1.04 10.10 8.50
N ILE A 238 -1.11 8.75 8.57
CA ILE A 238 -2.40 8.05 8.51
C ILE A 238 -3.25 8.31 9.75
N SER A 239 -2.63 8.48 10.92
CA SER A 239 -3.32 8.81 12.16
C SER A 239 -3.96 10.20 12.09
N ASP A 240 -3.26 11.16 11.54
CA ASP A 240 -3.79 12.52 11.33
C ASP A 240 -4.93 12.52 10.29
N ALA A 241 -4.75 11.81 9.17
CA ALA A 241 -5.78 11.67 8.13
C ALA A 241 -7.07 10.99 8.65
N LEU A 242 -6.94 10.01 9.57
CA LEU A 242 -8.07 9.37 10.25
C LEU A 242 -8.73 10.31 11.27
N SER A 243 -7.91 11.09 12.00
CA SER A 243 -8.38 12.02 13.04
C SER A 243 -9.16 13.20 12.46
N ALA A 244 -8.97 13.50 11.19
CA ALA A 244 -9.71 14.57 10.48
C ALA A 244 -11.19 14.23 10.22
N GLN A 245 -11.64 12.97 10.47
CA GLN A 245 -13.03 12.53 10.50
C GLN A 245 -13.85 12.91 9.24
N LEU A 246 -13.24 12.81 8.03
CA LEU A 246 -13.96 13.03 6.78
C LEU A 246 -15.15 12.06 6.68
N ASP A 247 -16.33 12.56 6.43
CA ASP A 247 -17.56 11.78 6.32
C ASP A 247 -18.18 11.94 4.92
N LEU A 248 -17.83 11.00 4.02
CA LEU A 248 -18.32 10.99 2.65
C LEU A 248 -18.81 9.59 2.25
N GLY A 249 -19.98 9.52 1.67
CA GLY A 249 -20.60 8.31 1.15
C GLY A 249 -21.53 7.63 2.15
N GLN A 250 -22.05 6.46 1.78
CA GLN A 250 -23.05 5.73 2.57
C GLN A 250 -22.48 4.46 3.26
N GLY A 251 -21.25 4.09 2.92
CA GLY A 251 -20.54 2.94 3.48
C GLY A 251 -19.28 3.37 4.22
N SER A 252 -18.24 2.53 4.22
CA SER A 252 -16.93 2.92 4.75
C SER A 252 -16.33 3.99 3.84
N GLY A 253 -16.30 5.23 4.31
CA GLY A 253 -15.85 6.40 3.56
C GLY A 253 -14.31 6.52 3.46
N PRO A 254 -13.82 7.47 2.63
CA PRO A 254 -12.40 7.69 2.44
C PRO A 254 -11.76 8.47 3.59
N LEU A 255 -10.44 8.44 3.64
CA LEU A 255 -9.63 9.28 4.51
C LEU A 255 -9.51 10.71 3.97
N MET A 256 -9.32 11.68 4.87
CA MET A 256 -9.02 13.07 4.50
C MET A 256 -7.52 13.22 4.20
N HIS A 257 -7.08 12.82 3.00
CA HIS A 257 -5.66 12.85 2.63
C HIS A 257 -5.04 14.25 2.67
N ASN A 258 -5.86 15.30 2.48
CA ASN A 258 -5.45 16.68 2.41
C ASN A 258 -5.69 17.48 3.72
N PHE A 259 -5.71 16.80 4.86
CA PHE A 259 -5.99 17.41 6.17
C PHE A 259 -5.03 18.56 6.54
N ASP A 260 -3.81 18.55 6.04
CA ASP A 260 -2.76 19.56 6.30
C ASP A 260 -2.56 20.53 5.11
N LEU A 261 -3.48 20.57 4.14
CA LEU A 261 -3.37 21.45 2.99
C LEU A 261 -3.84 22.86 3.32
N GLN A 262 -2.90 23.81 3.43
CA GLN A 262 -3.17 25.20 3.85
C GLN A 262 -2.91 26.23 2.74
N GLY A 263 -2.73 25.81 1.49
CA GLY A 263 -2.48 26.71 0.37
C GLY A 263 -3.65 27.64 0.08
N LYS A 264 -3.38 28.81 -0.53
CA LYS A 264 -4.42 29.80 -0.89
C LYS A 264 -5.55 29.24 -1.77
N TYR A 265 -5.26 28.18 -2.51
CA TYR A 265 -6.23 27.52 -3.40
C TYR A 265 -7.05 26.42 -2.69
N ALA A 266 -6.75 26.11 -1.42
CA ALA A 266 -7.48 25.13 -0.63
C ALA A 266 -8.58 25.77 0.23
N LYS A 267 -8.66 27.12 0.25
CA LYS A 267 -9.69 27.84 1.01
C LYS A 267 -11.02 27.75 0.29
N GLU A 268 -12.08 27.53 1.07
CA GLU A 268 -13.46 27.65 0.57
C GLU A 268 -13.79 29.12 0.25
N ALA A 269 -14.80 29.31 -0.57
CA ALA A 269 -15.36 30.64 -0.81
C ALA A 269 -16.11 31.09 0.46
N ASP A 270 -15.96 32.39 0.78
CA ASP A 270 -16.68 33.04 1.88
C ASP A 270 -18.23 33.11 1.61
#